data_1ec882367fad832dd8a202a5594be8c2
#
_entry.id   1ec882367fad832dd8a202a5594be8c2
#
_cell.length_a   1.000
_cell.length_b   1.000
_cell.length_c   1.000
_cell.angle_alpha   90.00
_cell.angle_beta   90.00
_cell.angle_gamma   90.00
#
_symmetry.space_group_name_H-M   'P 1'
#
loop_
_entity.id
_entity.type
_entity.pdbx_description
1 polymer ?
#
loop_
_entity_poly.entity_id
_entity_poly.type
_entity_poly.pdbx_seq_one_letter_code
_entity_poly.pdbx_strand_id
1 'polypeptide(L)'
;MQAVLLFTYSLCLAVASLAKDPRPCKSPPLLEGRLALAILKEKTFAVEKFAYNAFDERVHVRVLLDKDNKTIYRDLLMLYREGIAFEIFRHNQTCTKVPFKDPWKPMEIPKDAKFLSQMIIGSFSPSAEGLLINNWSGEVAKPPLKYLISFTEFGCLPVHAWYDTPDQTLLSVSFFDIVIGVEDPNIFIPPSFCDKVELSSEREMTNFFDALMR
;
A
#
# COMPACT_ATOMS: atom_id res chain seq x y z
N MET A 1 -19.60 -49.30 19.94
CA MET A 1 -18.83 -48.73 18.81
C MET A 1 -19.59 -47.64 18.06
N GLN A 2 -20.85 -47.79 17.68
CA GLN A 2 -21.63 -46.74 16.98
C GLN A 2 -21.82 -45.45 17.78
N ALA A 3 -22.02 -45.48 19.09
CA ALA A 3 -22.19 -44.31 19.91
C ALA A 3 -20.93 -43.42 20.04
N VAL A 4 -19.74 -44.09 20.06
CA VAL A 4 -18.43 -43.37 20.08
C VAL A 4 -18.15 -42.68 18.76
N LEU A 5 -18.50 -43.35 17.63
CA LEU A 5 -18.34 -42.75 16.29
C LEU A 5 -19.26 -41.57 16.08
N LEU A 6 -20.49 -41.60 16.57
CA LEU A 6 -21.44 -40.46 16.51
C LEU A 6 -20.98 -39.29 17.38
N PHE A 7 -20.39 -39.56 18.54
CA PHE A 7 -19.88 -38.50 19.43
C PHE A 7 -18.62 -37.81 18.86
N THR A 8 -17.72 -38.59 18.26
CA THR A 8 -16.53 -38.05 17.57
C THR A 8 -16.90 -37.24 16.34
N TYR A 9 -17.90 -37.67 15.56
CA TYR A 9 -18.38 -36.95 14.39
C TYR A 9 -19.06 -35.63 14.77
N SER A 10 -19.88 -35.63 15.85
CA SER A 10 -20.50 -34.41 16.38
C SER A 10 -19.49 -33.43 16.93
N LEU A 11 -18.41 -33.91 17.58
CA LEU A 11 -17.34 -33.06 18.10
C LEU A 11 -16.53 -32.41 16.95
N CYS A 12 -16.24 -33.13 15.87
CA CYS A 12 -15.56 -32.61 14.69
C CYS A 12 -16.39 -31.54 13.97
N LEU A 13 -17.71 -31.71 13.87
CA LEU A 13 -18.61 -30.72 13.28
C LEU A 13 -18.72 -29.45 14.15
N ALA A 14 -18.68 -29.57 15.47
CA ALA A 14 -18.71 -28.42 16.38
C ALA A 14 -17.40 -27.61 16.33
N VAL A 15 -16.26 -28.24 16.11
CA VAL A 15 -14.97 -27.53 15.97
C VAL A 15 -14.88 -26.81 14.62
N ALA A 16 -15.40 -27.41 13.54
CA ALA A 16 -15.43 -26.77 12.21
C ALA A 16 -16.28 -25.50 12.17
N SER A 17 -17.30 -25.39 13.03
CA SER A 17 -18.17 -24.19 13.12
C SER A 17 -17.56 -23.01 13.90
N LEU A 18 -16.38 -23.18 14.51
CA LEU A 18 -15.69 -22.13 15.28
C LEU A 18 -14.64 -21.37 14.48
N ALA A 19 -14.34 -21.80 13.26
CA ALA A 19 -13.47 -21.07 12.37
C ALA A 19 -14.17 -19.79 11.91
N LYS A 20 -13.84 -18.67 12.56
CA LYS A 20 -14.38 -17.36 12.22
C LYS A 20 -13.52 -16.77 11.10
N ASP A 21 -14.17 -16.23 10.07
CA ASP A 21 -13.45 -15.51 9.02
C ASP A 21 -12.55 -14.43 9.62
N PRO A 22 -11.38 -14.19 9.04
CA PRO A 22 -10.53 -13.06 9.41
C PRO A 22 -11.33 -11.75 9.44
N ARG A 23 -10.92 -10.82 10.30
CA ARG A 23 -11.55 -9.49 10.35
C ARG A 23 -10.66 -8.46 9.67
N PRO A 24 -11.28 -7.45 9.02
CA PRO A 24 -10.51 -6.30 8.52
C PRO A 24 -9.62 -5.71 9.62
N CYS A 25 -8.39 -5.42 9.26
CA CYS A 25 -7.37 -4.91 10.17
C CYS A 25 -6.72 -3.63 9.61
N LYS A 26 -5.92 -2.97 10.46
CA LYS A 26 -5.14 -1.78 10.11
C LYS A 26 -3.65 -2.10 10.23
N SER A 27 -2.88 -1.61 9.27
CA SER A 27 -1.43 -1.67 9.36
C SER A 27 -0.89 -0.85 10.54
N PRO A 28 0.30 -1.19 11.05
CA PRO A 28 1.00 -0.35 12.01
C PRO A 28 1.12 1.10 11.51
N PRO A 29 1.06 2.08 12.41
CA PRO A 29 1.01 3.50 12.02
C PRO A 29 2.31 4.05 11.43
N LEU A 30 3.42 3.37 11.64
CA LEU A 30 4.73 3.70 11.08
C LEU A 30 5.28 2.48 10.34
N LEU A 31 5.55 2.65 9.07
CA LEU A 31 6.13 1.62 8.20
C LEU A 31 7.17 2.24 7.27
N GLU A 32 8.19 1.49 6.96
CA GLU A 32 9.05 1.74 5.80
C GLU A 32 9.32 0.43 5.06
N GLY A 33 9.69 0.53 3.78
CA GLY A 33 9.95 -0.63 2.96
C GLY A 33 10.13 -0.27 1.50
N ARG A 34 9.86 -1.24 0.66
CA ARG A 34 9.86 -1.09 -0.80
C ARG A 34 8.52 -1.47 -1.37
N LEU A 35 8.18 -0.88 -2.49
CA LEU A 35 7.05 -1.31 -3.30
C LEU A 35 7.44 -1.38 -4.77
N ALA A 36 6.80 -2.28 -5.50
CA ALA A 36 6.86 -2.33 -6.95
C ALA A 36 5.48 -1.97 -7.49
N LEU A 37 5.47 -1.00 -8.40
CA LEU A 37 4.30 -0.52 -9.09
C LEU A 37 4.34 -0.96 -10.54
N ALA A 38 3.27 -1.55 -11.04
CA ALA A 38 3.10 -1.87 -12.44
C ALA A 38 1.78 -1.30 -12.96
N ILE A 39 1.85 -0.56 -14.07
CA ILE A 39 0.69 -0.01 -14.78
C ILE A 39 0.66 -0.67 -16.16
N LEU A 40 -0.22 -1.65 -16.31
CA LEU A 40 -0.18 -2.52 -17.49
C LEU A 40 -0.48 -1.76 -18.78
N LYS A 41 -1.43 -0.83 -18.77
CA LYS A 41 -1.81 -0.04 -19.95
C LYS A 41 -0.68 0.84 -20.46
N GLU A 42 0.10 1.42 -19.56
CA GLU A 42 1.21 2.30 -19.89
C GLU A 42 2.55 1.56 -20.04
N LYS A 43 2.55 0.23 -19.79
CA LYS A 43 3.78 -0.59 -19.76
C LYS A 43 4.85 0.00 -18.85
N THR A 44 4.40 0.65 -17.77
CA THR A 44 5.27 1.31 -16.80
C THR A 44 5.51 0.37 -15.63
N PHE A 45 6.78 0.27 -15.22
CA PHE A 45 7.19 -0.43 -14.01
C PHE A 45 8.10 0.47 -13.19
N ALA A 46 7.84 0.55 -11.89
CA ALA A 46 8.65 1.32 -10.97
C ALA A 46 8.95 0.50 -9.70
N VAL A 47 10.14 0.67 -9.16
CA VAL A 47 10.51 0.18 -7.83
C VAL A 47 10.80 1.38 -6.94
N GLU A 48 10.21 1.38 -5.76
CA GLU A 48 10.15 2.55 -4.90
C GLU A 48 10.54 2.18 -3.47
N LYS A 49 11.22 3.09 -2.77
CA LYS A 49 11.30 3.06 -1.31
C LYS A 49 10.21 3.97 -0.77
N PHE A 50 9.47 3.50 0.21
CA PHE A 50 8.44 4.29 0.87
C PHE A 50 8.66 4.36 2.38
N ALA A 51 8.18 5.45 2.96
CA ALA A 51 7.96 5.60 4.39
C ALA A 51 6.55 6.14 4.61
N TYR A 52 5.86 5.60 5.60
CA TYR A 52 4.46 5.87 5.90
C TYR A 52 4.33 6.27 7.37
N ASN A 53 3.65 7.39 7.62
CA ASN A 53 3.33 7.88 8.95
C ASN A 53 1.84 8.23 9.02
N ALA A 54 1.06 7.34 9.64
CA ALA A 54 -0.37 7.55 9.83
C ALA A 54 -0.69 8.54 10.95
N PHE A 55 0.22 8.79 11.88
CA PHE A 55 0.01 9.77 12.95
C PHE A 55 -0.07 11.19 12.42
N ASP A 56 0.80 11.52 11.46
CA ASP A 56 0.88 12.85 10.86
C ASP A 56 0.30 12.91 9.45
N GLU A 57 -0.20 11.76 8.95
CA GLU A 57 -0.75 11.62 7.59
C GLU A 57 0.26 12.05 6.52
N ARG A 58 1.47 11.46 6.60
CA ARG A 58 2.59 11.75 5.70
C ARG A 58 3.05 10.48 5.00
N VAL A 59 3.39 10.64 3.74
CA VAL A 59 4.02 9.58 2.93
C VAL A 59 5.21 10.16 2.20
N HIS A 60 6.34 9.48 2.30
CA HIS A 60 7.53 9.79 1.54
C HIS A 60 7.83 8.63 0.59
N VAL A 61 8.10 8.94 -0.68
CA VAL A 61 8.39 7.92 -1.71
C VAL A 61 9.58 8.34 -2.54
N ARG A 62 10.52 7.43 -2.70
CA ARG A 62 11.66 7.57 -3.64
C ARG A 62 11.47 6.60 -4.77
N VAL A 63 11.16 7.17 -5.94
CA VAL A 63 10.84 6.41 -7.15
C VAL A 63 12.07 6.27 -8.02
N LEU A 64 12.32 5.05 -8.47
CA LEU A 64 13.19 4.75 -9.58
C LEU A 64 12.31 4.21 -10.71
N LEU A 65 11.98 5.06 -11.65
CA LEU A 65 11.13 4.74 -12.79
C LEU A 65 12.00 4.44 -14.00
N ASP A 66 11.78 3.30 -14.64
CA ASP A 66 12.30 3.02 -15.97
C ASP A 66 11.19 3.27 -17.00
N LYS A 67 11.38 4.30 -17.81
CA LYS A 67 10.44 4.67 -18.88
C LYS A 67 11.23 5.02 -20.14
N ASP A 68 10.91 4.33 -21.23
CA ASP A 68 11.52 4.57 -22.55
C ASP A 68 13.07 4.51 -22.54
N ASN A 69 13.66 3.52 -21.83
CA ASN A 69 15.10 3.37 -21.62
C ASN A 69 15.76 4.56 -20.89
N LYS A 70 15.00 5.33 -20.14
CA LYS A 70 15.50 6.40 -19.28
C LYS A 70 15.13 6.11 -17.83
N THR A 71 16.13 6.11 -16.96
CA THR A 71 15.91 6.03 -15.53
C THR A 71 15.58 7.42 -14.98
N ILE A 72 14.39 7.58 -14.44
CA ILE A 72 13.92 8.81 -13.80
C ILE A 72 13.97 8.59 -12.31
N TYR A 73 14.66 9.47 -11.59
CA TYR A 73 14.68 9.49 -10.13
C TYR A 73 13.75 10.59 -9.62
N ARG A 74 12.84 10.23 -8.72
CA ARG A 74 11.94 11.18 -8.03
C ARG A 74 11.97 10.95 -6.53
N ASP A 75 11.95 12.03 -5.79
CA ASP A 75 11.84 12.05 -4.34
C ASP A 75 10.59 12.89 -4.00
N LEU A 76 9.54 12.23 -3.49
CA LEU A 76 8.22 12.81 -3.28
C LEU A 76 7.87 12.77 -1.80
N LEU A 77 7.49 13.90 -1.24
CA LEU A 77 6.97 14.00 0.12
C LEU A 77 5.55 14.56 0.10
N MET A 78 4.59 13.75 0.49
CA MET A 78 3.16 14.09 0.53
C MET A 78 2.72 14.36 1.96
N LEU A 79 2.21 15.57 2.21
CA LEU A 79 1.72 16.07 3.48
C LEU A 79 0.21 16.25 3.38
N TYR A 80 -0.54 15.19 3.68
CA TYR A 80 -1.99 15.13 3.44
C TYR A 80 -2.78 16.13 4.27
N ARG A 81 -2.40 16.38 5.53
CA ARG A 81 -3.06 17.37 6.39
C ARG A 81 -2.88 18.79 5.88
N GLU A 82 -1.70 19.07 5.35
CA GLU A 82 -1.35 20.38 4.80
C GLU A 82 -1.89 20.57 3.38
N GLY A 83 -2.32 19.50 2.72
CA GLY A 83 -2.81 19.52 1.34
C GLY A 83 -1.74 19.91 0.32
N ILE A 84 -0.47 19.53 0.57
CA ILE A 84 0.68 19.84 -0.27
C ILE A 84 1.57 18.63 -0.48
N ALA A 85 2.27 18.63 -1.61
CA ALA A 85 3.34 17.69 -1.89
C ALA A 85 4.59 18.43 -2.36
N PHE A 86 5.75 17.83 -2.07
CA PHE A 86 7.05 18.29 -2.53
C PHE A 86 7.63 17.28 -3.50
N GLU A 87 8.05 17.76 -4.69
CA GLU A 87 9.01 17.05 -5.54
C GLU A 87 10.41 17.56 -5.20
N ILE A 88 11.26 16.69 -4.70
CA ILE A 88 12.57 17.05 -4.15
C ILE A 88 13.67 16.55 -5.10
N PHE A 89 14.49 17.45 -5.59
CA PHE A 89 15.61 17.15 -6.48
C PHE A 89 16.92 17.35 -5.73
N ARG A 90 17.39 16.28 -5.05
CA ARG A 90 18.57 16.35 -4.17
C ARG A 90 19.88 16.63 -4.89
N HIS A 91 19.99 16.23 -6.16
CA HIS A 91 21.24 16.42 -6.94
C HIS A 91 21.57 17.88 -7.23
N ASN A 92 20.56 18.74 -7.35
CA ASN A 92 20.72 20.19 -7.59
C ASN A 92 20.13 21.05 -6.46
N GLN A 93 19.69 20.41 -5.36
CA GLN A 93 19.11 21.08 -4.18
C GLN A 93 17.92 21.99 -4.54
N THR A 94 17.03 21.51 -5.40
CA THR A 94 15.81 22.25 -5.76
C THR A 94 14.57 21.47 -5.35
N CYS A 95 13.46 22.20 -5.18
CA CYS A 95 12.14 21.66 -4.86
C CYS A 95 11.09 22.30 -5.76
N THR A 96 10.03 21.52 -6.01
CA THR A 96 8.72 22.04 -6.43
C THR A 96 7.70 21.75 -5.36
N LYS A 97 6.95 22.74 -4.92
CA LYS A 97 5.86 22.59 -3.96
C LYS A 97 4.54 22.74 -4.71
N VAL A 98 3.68 21.74 -4.61
CA VAL A 98 2.42 21.65 -5.37
C VAL A 98 1.23 21.38 -4.47
N PRO A 99 0.02 21.88 -4.82
CA PRO A 99 -1.21 21.47 -4.16
C PRO A 99 -1.43 19.96 -4.32
N PHE A 100 -1.89 19.32 -3.24
CA PHE A 100 -2.18 17.88 -3.22
C PHE A 100 -3.55 17.67 -2.61
N LYS A 101 -4.50 17.18 -3.39
CA LYS A 101 -5.92 17.11 -3.00
C LYS A 101 -6.42 15.71 -2.69
N ASP A 102 -5.55 14.69 -2.74
CA ASP A 102 -5.96 13.33 -2.37
C ASP A 102 -6.30 13.27 -0.87
N PRO A 103 -7.48 12.79 -0.50
CA PRO A 103 -7.78 12.62 0.92
C PRO A 103 -6.91 11.51 1.50
N TRP A 104 -6.57 11.65 2.80
CA TRP A 104 -5.85 10.59 3.50
C TRP A 104 -6.58 9.25 3.45
N LYS A 105 -5.88 8.21 3.06
CA LYS A 105 -6.35 6.83 3.05
C LYS A 105 -5.35 5.98 3.83
N PRO A 106 -5.70 5.54 5.04
CA PRO A 106 -4.81 4.70 5.83
C PRO A 106 -4.57 3.36 5.14
N MET A 107 -3.40 2.77 5.39
CA MET A 107 -3.11 1.40 4.98
C MET A 107 -3.92 0.45 5.86
N GLU A 108 -5.13 0.11 5.41
CA GLU A 108 -6.04 -0.76 6.14
C GLU A 108 -6.93 -1.54 5.18
N ILE A 109 -7.51 -2.62 5.67
CA ILE A 109 -8.57 -3.32 4.96
C ILE A 109 -9.88 -2.56 5.25
N PRO A 110 -10.59 -2.03 4.22
CA PRO A 110 -11.87 -1.38 4.42
C PRO A 110 -12.86 -2.28 5.16
N LYS A 111 -13.68 -1.69 6.04
CA LYS A 111 -14.61 -2.45 6.90
C LYS A 111 -15.69 -3.20 6.12
N ASP A 112 -16.00 -2.72 4.93
CA ASP A 112 -16.98 -3.29 3.99
C ASP A 112 -16.33 -4.21 2.95
N ALA A 113 -15.01 -4.42 3.02
CA ALA A 113 -14.31 -5.35 2.16
C ALA A 113 -14.78 -6.79 2.40
N LYS A 114 -14.95 -7.51 1.31
CA LYS A 114 -15.35 -8.92 1.33
C LYS A 114 -14.12 -9.80 1.44
N PHE A 115 -14.08 -10.65 2.46
CA PHE A 115 -13.08 -11.72 2.57
C PHE A 115 -13.26 -12.72 1.43
N LEU A 116 -12.18 -13.04 0.75
CA LEU A 116 -12.17 -13.99 -0.37
C LEU A 116 -11.53 -15.32 0.02
N SER A 117 -10.33 -15.26 0.59
CA SER A 117 -9.54 -16.45 0.88
C SER A 117 -8.37 -16.15 1.79
N GLN A 118 -7.93 -17.18 2.49
CA GLN A 118 -6.66 -17.20 3.18
C GLN A 118 -5.72 -18.16 2.42
N MET A 119 -4.47 -17.77 2.20
CA MET A 119 -3.49 -18.59 1.50
C MET A 119 -2.07 -18.32 1.99
N ILE A 120 -1.14 -19.17 1.60
CA ILE A 120 0.27 -19.05 1.93
C ILE A 120 1.05 -18.66 0.68
N ILE A 121 1.79 -17.54 0.76
CA ILE A 121 2.82 -17.20 -0.23
C ILE A 121 4.09 -17.95 0.17
N GLY A 122 4.68 -18.65 -0.78
CA GLY A 122 5.85 -19.50 -0.54
C GLY A 122 5.49 -20.96 -0.36
N SER A 123 6.17 -21.64 0.56
CA SER A 123 6.00 -23.08 0.74
C SER A 123 5.05 -23.41 1.89
N PHE A 124 4.15 -24.36 1.64
CA PHE A 124 3.34 -25.00 2.68
C PHE A 124 4.06 -26.21 3.32
N SER A 125 5.28 -26.50 2.87
CA SER A 125 6.07 -27.62 3.38
C SER A 125 6.56 -27.38 4.82
N PRO A 126 6.95 -28.45 5.56
CA PRO A 126 7.34 -28.33 6.98
C PRO A 126 8.50 -27.40 7.30
N SER A 127 9.30 -26.96 6.32
CA SER A 127 10.35 -25.95 6.48
C SER A 127 9.86 -24.55 6.82
N ALA A 128 8.53 -24.33 6.84
CA ALA A 128 7.87 -23.10 7.28
C ALA A 128 8.32 -21.80 6.57
N GLU A 129 8.70 -21.88 5.31
CA GLU A 129 9.09 -20.73 4.50
C GLU A 129 7.89 -20.06 3.80
N GLY A 130 6.76 -19.96 4.48
CA GLY A 130 5.53 -19.42 3.96
C GLY A 130 4.97 -18.27 4.78
N LEU A 131 4.39 -17.29 4.09
CA LEU A 131 3.71 -16.15 4.67
C LEU A 131 2.19 -16.31 4.53
N LEU A 132 1.48 -16.40 5.66
CA LEU A 132 0.02 -16.50 5.66
C LEU A 132 -0.59 -15.13 5.37
N ILE A 133 -1.42 -15.06 4.33
CA ILE A 133 -2.09 -13.84 3.89
C ILE A 133 -3.60 -14.02 3.76
N ASN A 134 -4.32 -12.93 3.94
CA ASN A 134 -5.74 -12.81 3.69
C ASN A 134 -6.00 -11.92 2.49
N ASN A 135 -6.85 -12.39 1.58
CA ASN A 135 -7.24 -11.67 0.39
C ASN A 135 -8.64 -11.09 0.55
N TRP A 136 -8.79 -9.86 0.14
CA TRP A 136 -10.00 -9.07 0.26
C TRP A 136 -10.33 -8.37 -1.04
N SER A 137 -11.61 -8.22 -1.34
CA SER A 137 -12.07 -7.43 -2.50
C SER A 137 -13.15 -6.44 -2.09
N GLY A 138 -13.26 -5.39 -2.90
CA GLY A 138 -14.29 -4.39 -2.72
C GLY A 138 -14.32 -3.40 -3.86
N GLU A 139 -15.18 -2.40 -3.69
CA GLU A 139 -15.37 -1.33 -4.67
C GLU A 139 -15.41 0.02 -3.94
N VAL A 140 -14.79 1.02 -4.55
CA VAL A 140 -14.89 2.43 -4.13
C VAL A 140 -15.84 3.14 -5.08
N ALA A 141 -16.79 3.90 -4.53
CA ALA A 141 -17.81 4.54 -5.35
C ALA A 141 -17.30 5.81 -6.06
N LYS A 142 -16.35 6.54 -5.46
CA LYS A 142 -15.87 7.83 -5.98
C LYS A 142 -14.36 8.02 -5.73
N PRO A 143 -13.53 8.01 -6.78
CA PRO A 143 -13.85 7.53 -8.13
C PRO A 143 -14.23 6.05 -8.12
N PRO A 144 -15.04 5.57 -9.07
CA PRO A 144 -15.39 4.16 -9.13
C PRO A 144 -14.12 3.32 -9.37
N LEU A 145 -13.86 2.37 -8.49
CA LEU A 145 -12.63 1.59 -8.49
C LEU A 145 -12.90 0.23 -7.86
N LYS A 146 -12.55 -0.85 -8.54
CA LYS A 146 -12.53 -2.18 -7.93
C LYS A 146 -11.15 -2.49 -7.42
N TYR A 147 -11.08 -3.17 -6.29
CA TYR A 147 -9.80 -3.57 -5.72
C TYR A 147 -9.79 -5.03 -5.26
N LEU A 148 -8.60 -5.60 -5.30
CA LEU A 148 -8.23 -6.83 -4.60
C LEU A 148 -6.96 -6.53 -3.81
N ILE A 149 -7.01 -6.72 -2.49
CA ILE A 149 -5.90 -6.42 -1.60
C ILE A 149 -5.56 -7.62 -0.74
N SER A 150 -4.28 -7.77 -0.46
CA SER A 150 -3.74 -8.86 0.35
C SER A 150 -2.94 -8.29 1.50
N PHE A 151 -3.24 -8.78 2.71
CA PHE A 151 -2.52 -8.41 3.93
C PHE A 151 -2.08 -9.66 4.67
N THR A 152 -1.00 -9.55 5.43
CA THR A 152 -0.56 -10.65 6.30
C THR A 152 -1.61 -10.90 7.39
N GLU A 153 -1.83 -12.17 7.75
CA GLU A 153 -2.68 -12.55 8.89
C GLU A 153 -2.16 -11.93 10.18
N PHE A 154 -0.85 -11.97 10.40
CA PHE A 154 -0.21 -11.39 11.57
C PHE A 154 0.47 -10.08 11.22
N GLY A 155 0.22 -9.05 12.03
CA GLY A 155 0.78 -7.71 11.86
C GLY A 155 0.05 -6.81 10.86
N CYS A 156 -0.90 -7.35 10.07
CA CYS A 156 -1.67 -6.57 9.09
C CYS A 156 -0.77 -5.75 8.14
N LEU A 157 0.29 -6.38 7.64
CA LEU A 157 1.21 -5.73 6.70
C LEU A 157 0.68 -5.88 5.28
N PRO A 158 0.73 -4.82 4.46
CA PRO A 158 0.31 -4.90 3.07
C PRO A 158 1.27 -5.82 2.30
N VAL A 159 0.73 -6.67 1.44
CA VAL A 159 1.50 -7.59 0.60
C VAL A 159 1.31 -7.27 -0.87
N HIS A 160 0.06 -7.11 -1.28
CA HIS A 160 -0.26 -6.85 -2.67
C HIS A 160 -1.59 -6.11 -2.79
N ALA A 161 -1.71 -5.28 -3.82
CA ALA A 161 -2.96 -4.63 -4.18
C ALA A 161 -3.11 -4.55 -5.70
N TRP A 162 -4.30 -4.91 -6.18
CA TRP A 162 -4.74 -4.64 -7.54
C TRP A 162 -5.88 -3.64 -7.52
N TYR A 163 -5.80 -2.69 -8.43
CA TYR A 163 -6.84 -1.70 -8.66
C TYR A 163 -7.24 -1.71 -10.12
N ASP A 164 -8.54 -1.89 -10.38
CA ASP A 164 -9.13 -1.81 -11.70
C ASP A 164 -9.95 -0.52 -11.81
N THR A 165 -9.48 0.39 -12.64
CA THR A 165 -10.08 1.71 -12.82
C THR A 165 -11.08 1.70 -13.98
N PRO A 166 -12.03 2.65 -14.05
CA PRO A 166 -13.07 2.69 -15.09
C PRO A 166 -12.53 2.80 -16.52
N ASP A 167 -11.35 3.36 -16.70
CA ASP A 167 -10.65 3.45 -17.99
C ASP A 167 -9.88 2.17 -18.35
N GLN A 168 -10.15 1.07 -17.62
CA GLN A 168 -9.51 -0.24 -17.78
C GLN A 168 -7.99 -0.21 -17.57
N THR A 169 -7.51 0.70 -16.73
CA THR A 169 -6.14 0.70 -16.28
C THR A 169 -6.00 -0.24 -15.09
N LEU A 170 -5.26 -1.32 -15.26
CA LEU A 170 -4.92 -2.22 -14.16
C LEU A 170 -3.63 -1.74 -13.51
N LEU A 171 -3.74 -1.39 -12.24
CA LEU A 171 -2.64 -0.98 -11.39
C LEU A 171 -2.33 -2.11 -10.41
N SER A 172 -1.08 -2.52 -10.36
CA SER A 172 -0.59 -3.56 -9.45
C SER A 172 0.49 -2.98 -8.54
N VAL A 173 0.33 -3.15 -7.23
CA VAL A 173 1.29 -2.72 -6.22
C VAL A 173 1.68 -3.92 -5.37
N SER A 174 2.96 -4.22 -5.28
CA SER A 174 3.49 -5.28 -4.41
C SER A 174 4.44 -4.66 -3.39
N PHE A 175 4.36 -5.10 -2.15
CA PHE A 175 5.15 -4.57 -1.04
C PHE A 175 6.23 -5.57 -0.62
N PHE A 176 7.42 -5.05 -0.31
CA PHE A 176 8.61 -5.83 0.03
C PHE A 176 9.40 -5.17 1.15
N ASP A 177 10.19 -5.94 1.86
CA ASP A 177 11.15 -5.48 2.87
C ASP A 177 10.52 -4.53 3.92
N ILE A 178 9.27 -4.81 4.32
CA ILE A 178 8.56 -3.95 5.26
C ILE A 178 9.16 -4.07 6.66
N VAL A 179 9.48 -2.92 7.24
CA VAL A 179 9.88 -2.74 8.63
C VAL A 179 8.79 -1.97 9.37
N ILE A 180 8.42 -2.42 10.56
CA ILE A 180 7.52 -1.69 11.46
C ILE A 180 8.35 -0.63 12.19
N GLY A 181 7.98 0.62 12.00
CA GLY A 181 8.73 1.79 12.42
C GLY A 181 9.31 2.55 11.23
N VAL A 182 10.02 3.63 11.51
CA VAL A 182 10.76 4.43 10.52
C VAL A 182 12.12 4.75 11.15
N GLU A 183 13.20 4.41 10.44
CA GLU A 183 14.57 4.55 10.95
C GLU A 183 14.93 6.02 11.16
N ASP A 184 14.63 6.88 10.18
CA ASP A 184 14.87 8.33 10.25
C ASP A 184 13.58 9.12 10.14
N PRO A 185 13.00 9.61 11.26
CA PRO A 185 11.78 10.41 11.24
C PRO A 185 11.89 11.72 10.44
N ASN A 186 13.12 12.25 10.22
CA ASN A 186 13.33 13.48 9.47
C ASN A 186 13.01 13.30 7.98
N ILE A 187 12.85 12.07 7.51
CA ILE A 187 12.43 11.78 6.13
C ILE A 187 11.07 12.43 5.79
N PHE A 188 10.23 12.71 6.80
CA PHE A 188 8.94 13.39 6.64
C PHE A 188 9.02 14.92 6.76
N ILE A 189 10.22 15.48 6.82
CA ILE A 189 10.45 16.93 6.89
C ILE A 189 11.06 17.37 5.55
N PRO A 190 10.49 18.40 4.89
CA PRO A 190 11.10 18.94 3.67
C PRO A 190 12.53 19.42 3.97
N PRO A 191 13.49 19.20 3.07
CA PRO A 191 14.84 19.76 3.22
C PRO A 191 14.81 21.29 3.29
N SER A 192 15.78 21.90 3.96
CA SER A 192 15.85 23.35 4.17
C SER A 192 15.90 24.19 2.87
N PHE A 193 16.41 23.62 1.78
CA PHE A 193 16.38 24.28 0.47
C PHE A 193 14.96 24.35 -0.13
N CYS A 194 13.96 23.65 0.46
CA CYS A 194 12.56 23.72 0.08
C CYS A 194 11.77 24.81 0.85
N ASP A 195 12.33 25.40 1.92
CA ASP A 195 11.60 26.29 2.85
C ASP A 195 11.04 27.55 2.17
N LYS A 196 11.74 28.06 1.14
CA LYS A 196 11.37 29.32 0.45
C LYS A 196 10.61 29.10 -0.85
N VAL A 197 10.25 27.85 -1.16
CA VAL A 197 9.57 27.51 -2.41
C VAL A 197 8.08 27.86 -2.29
N GLU A 198 7.61 28.72 -3.19
CA GLU A 198 6.21 29.10 -3.27
C GLU A 198 5.36 27.93 -3.83
N LEU A 199 4.08 27.91 -3.44
CA LEU A 199 3.12 26.94 -3.94
C LEU A 199 2.89 27.17 -5.45
N SER A 200 3.12 26.14 -6.26
CA SER A 200 2.89 26.22 -7.70
C SER A 200 1.40 26.44 -7.99
N SER A 201 1.09 27.40 -8.85
CA SER A 201 -0.26 27.60 -9.39
C SER A 201 -0.51 26.86 -10.71
N GLU A 202 0.57 26.37 -11.34
CA GLU A 202 0.49 25.74 -12.67
C GLU A 202 0.35 24.22 -12.63
N ARG A 203 0.63 23.62 -11.47
CA ARG A 203 0.66 22.15 -11.29
C ARG A 203 -0.08 21.78 -10.02
N GLU A 204 -0.83 20.69 -10.11
CA GLU A 204 -1.54 20.08 -8.99
C GLU A 204 -1.36 18.56 -9.06
N MET A 205 -1.23 17.89 -7.93
CA MET A 205 -1.26 16.44 -7.82
C MET A 205 -2.64 16.02 -7.30
N THR A 206 -3.35 15.23 -8.09
CA THR A 206 -4.74 14.85 -7.80
C THR A 206 -4.86 13.62 -6.92
N ASN A 207 -3.87 12.73 -6.96
CA ASN A 207 -3.83 11.52 -6.15
C ASN A 207 -2.41 10.96 -6.06
N PHE A 208 -2.23 9.99 -5.18
CA PHE A 208 -0.95 9.31 -4.97
C PHE A 208 -0.33 8.76 -6.26
N PHE A 209 -1.11 8.10 -7.09
CA PHE A 209 -0.59 7.50 -8.32
C PHE A 209 -0.21 8.56 -9.37
N ASP A 210 -0.97 9.66 -9.46
CA ASP A 210 -0.63 10.81 -10.29
C ASP A 210 0.73 11.42 -9.88
N ALA A 211 1.00 11.48 -8.58
CA ALA A 211 2.27 11.93 -8.05
C ALA A 211 3.45 11.03 -8.48
N LEU A 212 3.23 9.72 -8.58
CA LEU A 212 4.27 8.77 -8.96
C LEU A 212 4.55 8.72 -10.47
N MET A 213 3.55 8.99 -11.31
CA MET A 213 3.61 8.76 -12.76
C MET A 213 4.06 9.97 -13.58
N ARG A 214 4.01 11.15 -13.04
CA ARG A 214 4.43 12.39 -13.72
C ARG A 214 5.92 12.64 -13.61
#